data_69827377442d043fbafc0860953a8deb
#
_entry.id   69827377442d043fbafc0860953a8deb
#
_cell.length_a   1.000
_cell.length_b   1.000
_cell.length_c   1.000
_cell.angle_alpha   90.00
_cell.angle_beta   90.00
_cell.angle_gamma   90.00
#
_symmetry.space_group_name_H-M   'P 1'
#
loop_
_entity.id
_entity.type
_entity.pdbx_description
1 polymer ?
#
loop_
_entity_poly.entity_id
_entity_poly.type
_entity_poly.pdbx_seq_one_letter_code
_entity_poly.pdbx_strand_id
1 'polypeptide(L)'
;MLSHRDWVAASRVRASIGQRWRELFREWDVVVCPIMPTPAFPHDHSPQPSRRLQIDDKDYPYEDQVVWAGLATLPGLPATAIPIDRTGDGLPIGVQLIGPYLEDRTPLTFAKLVEREFGGFVPPPGFAG
;
A
#
# COMPACT_ATOMS: atom_id res chain seq x y z
N MET A 1 24.79 -10.40 -10.60
CA MET A 1 23.99 -11.64 -10.53
C MET A 1 23.99 -12.10 -9.08
N LEU A 2 22.82 -12.38 -8.47
CA LEU A 2 22.74 -12.86 -7.10
C LEU A 2 23.24 -14.31 -7.04
N SER A 3 24.07 -14.64 -6.06
CA SER A 3 24.47 -16.04 -5.84
C SER A 3 23.33 -16.83 -5.17
N HIS A 4 23.34 -18.15 -5.30
CA HIS A 4 22.35 -19.01 -4.59
C HIS A 4 22.39 -18.80 -3.07
N ARG A 5 23.56 -18.58 -2.51
CA ARG A 5 23.77 -18.28 -1.09
C ARG A 5 23.06 -16.98 -0.68
N ASP A 6 23.20 -15.92 -1.48
CA ASP A 6 22.56 -14.62 -1.21
C ASP A 6 21.04 -14.72 -1.34
N TRP A 7 20.57 -15.49 -2.32
CA TRP A 7 19.14 -15.75 -2.49
C TRP A 7 18.55 -16.48 -1.28
N VAL A 8 19.24 -17.52 -0.77
CA VAL A 8 18.81 -18.24 0.45
C VAL A 8 18.81 -17.32 1.67
N ALA A 9 19.84 -16.45 1.81
CA ALA A 9 19.88 -15.48 2.90
C ALA A 9 18.71 -14.50 2.84
N ALA A 10 18.42 -13.93 1.67
CA ALA A 10 17.27 -13.02 1.46
C ALA A 10 15.93 -13.75 1.74
N SER A 11 15.78 -15.00 1.31
CA SER A 11 14.58 -15.80 1.55
C SER A 11 14.34 -16.06 3.05
N ARG A 12 15.40 -16.24 3.83
CA ARG A 12 15.30 -16.38 5.30
C ARG A 12 14.81 -15.09 5.95
N VAL A 13 15.33 -13.93 5.50
CA VAL A 13 14.86 -12.62 5.99
C VAL A 13 13.38 -12.44 5.66
N ARG A 14 12.97 -12.73 4.42
CA ARG A 14 11.56 -12.68 4.02
C ARG A 14 10.68 -13.59 4.91
N ALA A 15 11.12 -14.79 5.18
CA ALA A 15 10.39 -15.73 6.04
C ALA A 15 10.24 -15.21 7.47
N SER A 16 11.28 -14.59 8.04
CA SER A 16 11.22 -13.99 9.38
C SER A 16 10.25 -12.79 9.43
N ILE A 17 10.20 -11.98 8.38
CA ILE A 17 9.22 -10.90 8.25
C ILE A 17 7.80 -11.47 8.23
N GLY A 18 7.56 -12.50 7.41
CA GLY A 18 6.25 -13.18 7.36
C GLY A 18 5.84 -13.79 8.70
N GLN A 19 6.80 -14.26 9.51
CA GLN A 19 6.51 -14.76 10.87
C GLN A 19 6.04 -13.63 11.79
N ARG A 20 6.69 -12.47 11.78
CA ARG A 20 6.29 -11.30 12.58
C ARG A 20 4.88 -10.82 12.21
N TRP A 21 4.52 -10.85 10.93
CA TRP A 21 3.16 -10.55 10.49
C TRP A 21 2.15 -11.58 11.01
N ARG A 22 2.48 -12.87 11.01
CA ARG A 22 1.61 -13.91 11.62
C ARG A 22 1.42 -13.72 13.12
N GLU A 23 2.45 -13.25 13.83
CA GLU A 23 2.34 -12.93 15.25
C GLU A 23 1.43 -11.73 15.48
N LEU A 24 1.55 -10.67 14.70
CA LEU A 24 0.69 -9.48 14.75
C LEU A 24 -0.77 -9.83 14.49
N PHE A 25 -1.06 -10.66 13.49
CA PHE A 25 -2.41 -11.10 13.14
C PHE A 25 -3.02 -12.15 14.10
N ARG A 26 -2.36 -12.48 15.22
CA ARG A 26 -3.01 -13.18 16.33
C ARG A 26 -3.87 -12.27 17.20
N GLU A 27 -3.58 -10.98 17.17
CA GLU A 27 -4.23 -9.97 17.99
C GLU A 27 -5.07 -9.00 17.16
N TRP A 28 -4.77 -8.85 15.87
CA TRP A 28 -5.39 -7.89 14.97
C TRP A 28 -5.89 -8.57 13.70
N ASP A 29 -7.05 -8.16 13.21
CA ASP A 29 -7.64 -8.71 11.99
C ASP A 29 -7.11 -8.04 10.72
N VAL A 30 -6.85 -6.74 10.77
CA VAL A 30 -6.44 -5.91 9.63
C VAL A 30 -5.45 -4.85 10.07
N VAL A 31 -4.46 -4.58 9.22
CA VAL A 31 -3.59 -3.40 9.34
C VAL A 31 -3.99 -2.39 8.28
N VAL A 32 -4.26 -1.16 8.71
CA VAL A 32 -4.58 -0.03 7.83
C VAL A 32 -3.33 0.84 7.69
N CYS A 33 -2.92 1.12 6.47
CA CYS A 33 -1.77 2.00 6.23
C CYS A 33 -1.89 2.73 4.88
N PRO A 34 -1.11 3.78 4.63
CA PRO A 34 -1.09 4.45 3.33
C PRO A 34 -0.75 3.50 2.18
N ILE A 35 -1.23 3.80 0.98
CA ILE A 35 -0.79 3.15 -0.27
C ILE A 35 0.50 3.81 -0.76
N MET A 36 0.52 5.13 -0.71
CA MET A 36 1.61 6.01 -1.12
C MET A 36 1.78 7.12 -0.07
N PRO A 37 2.96 7.71 0.08
CA PRO A 37 3.17 8.82 1.03
C PRO A 37 2.56 10.14 0.55
N THR A 38 2.16 10.25 -0.71
CA THR A 38 1.55 11.44 -1.32
C THR A 38 0.27 11.10 -2.07
N PRO A 39 -0.67 12.05 -2.23
CA PRO A 39 -1.73 11.98 -3.23
C PRO A 39 -1.16 11.92 -4.66
N ALA A 40 -2.04 11.98 -5.67
CA ALA A 40 -1.62 12.12 -7.05
C ALA A 40 -0.74 13.36 -7.23
N PHE A 41 0.29 13.25 -8.05
CA PHE A 41 1.27 14.29 -8.35
C PHE A 41 1.40 14.46 -9.86
N PRO A 42 1.94 15.60 -10.36
CA PRO A 42 2.11 15.84 -11.78
C PRO A 42 2.94 14.76 -12.47
N HIS A 43 2.64 14.51 -13.75
CA HIS A 43 3.40 13.57 -14.56
C HIS A 43 4.85 14.05 -14.72
N ASP A 44 5.80 13.18 -14.45
CA ASP A 44 7.23 13.38 -14.69
C ASP A 44 7.67 12.40 -15.78
N HIS A 45 8.10 12.94 -16.94
CA HIS A 45 8.58 12.17 -18.09
C HIS A 45 10.10 12.05 -18.14
N SER A 46 10.82 12.52 -17.11
CA SER A 46 12.26 12.34 -17.01
C SER A 46 12.64 10.86 -16.85
N PRO A 47 13.90 10.49 -17.12
CA PRO A 47 14.37 9.13 -16.84
C PRO A 47 14.10 8.71 -15.40
N GLN A 48 13.60 7.49 -15.18
CA GLN A 48 13.14 7.03 -13.87
C GLN A 48 14.16 7.25 -12.73
N PRO A 49 15.46 7.02 -12.87
CA PRO A 49 16.42 7.24 -11.78
C PRO A 49 16.56 8.71 -11.33
N SER A 50 16.17 9.66 -12.20
CA SER A 50 16.25 11.10 -11.89
C SER A 50 14.95 11.67 -11.28
N ARG A 51 13.87 10.90 -11.30
CA ARG A 51 12.58 11.35 -10.77
C ARG A 51 12.64 11.53 -9.26
N ARG A 52 11.99 12.60 -8.81
CA ARG A 52 11.87 12.95 -7.39
C ARG A 52 10.43 13.25 -7.03
N LEU A 53 10.08 13.04 -5.77
CA LEU A 53 8.83 13.50 -5.17
C LEU A 53 9.14 14.40 -3.97
N GLN A 54 8.40 15.48 -3.88
CA GLN A 54 8.41 16.35 -2.71
C GLN A 54 7.42 15.79 -1.67
N ILE A 55 7.92 15.55 -0.45
CA ILE A 55 7.13 15.08 0.67
C ILE A 55 7.56 15.90 1.88
N ASP A 56 6.65 16.67 2.48
CA ASP A 56 6.93 17.54 3.63
C ASP A 56 8.17 18.45 3.38
N ASP A 57 8.18 19.14 2.24
CA ASP A 57 9.25 20.04 1.78
C ASP A 57 10.63 19.39 1.58
N LYS A 58 10.68 18.06 1.47
CA LYS A 58 11.91 17.32 1.20
C LYS A 58 11.82 16.52 -0.09
N ASP A 59 12.94 16.41 -0.78
CA ASP A 59 13.10 15.61 -1.99
C ASP A 59 13.42 14.15 -1.67
N TYR A 60 12.59 13.23 -2.20
CA TYR A 60 12.81 11.80 -2.09
C TYR A 60 12.93 11.15 -3.48
N PRO A 61 13.72 10.09 -3.64
CA PRO A 61 13.72 9.29 -4.85
C PRO A 61 12.31 8.75 -5.14
N TYR A 62 11.88 8.82 -6.39
CA TYR A 62 10.58 8.29 -6.80
C TYR A 62 10.43 6.80 -6.46
N GLU A 63 11.49 6.02 -6.59
CA GLU A 63 11.47 4.58 -6.33
C GLU A 63 11.27 4.22 -4.86
N ASP A 64 11.61 5.11 -3.93
CA ASP A 64 11.42 4.87 -2.48
C ASP A 64 9.94 4.83 -2.09
N GLN A 65 9.05 5.32 -2.97
CA GLN A 65 7.62 5.38 -2.70
C GLN A 65 6.94 4.00 -2.67
N VAL A 66 7.55 2.99 -3.26
CA VAL A 66 7.03 1.61 -3.26
C VAL A 66 7.15 0.90 -1.89
N VAL A 67 7.77 1.55 -0.91
CA VAL A 67 7.97 0.97 0.44
C VAL A 67 6.63 0.57 1.08
N TRP A 68 5.58 1.37 0.91
CA TRP A 68 4.26 1.08 1.46
C TRP A 68 3.62 -0.16 0.82
N ALA A 69 3.71 -0.29 -0.50
CA ALA A 69 3.28 -1.50 -1.20
C ALA A 69 4.12 -2.73 -0.81
N GLY A 70 5.38 -2.51 -0.46
CA GLY A 70 6.31 -3.53 0.03
C GLY A 70 5.87 -4.21 1.32
N LEU A 71 5.10 -3.53 2.17
CA LEU A 71 4.61 -4.07 3.44
C LEU A 71 3.77 -5.35 3.25
N ALA A 72 2.92 -5.37 2.26
CA ALA A 72 2.12 -6.54 1.91
C ALA A 72 2.85 -7.48 0.93
N THR A 73 3.48 -6.91 -0.10
CA THR A 73 4.08 -7.67 -1.20
C THR A 73 5.26 -8.54 -0.75
N LEU A 74 6.13 -8.00 0.13
CA LEU A 74 7.33 -8.71 0.58
C LEU A 74 6.99 -9.99 1.37
N PRO A 75 6.10 -9.97 2.37
CA PRO A 75 5.65 -11.19 3.07
C PRO A 75 4.64 -12.01 2.28
N GLY A 76 4.03 -11.50 1.22
CA GLY A 76 3.00 -12.17 0.41
C GLY A 76 1.63 -12.15 1.06
N LEU A 77 1.26 -11.05 1.69
CA LEU A 77 -0.05 -10.87 2.34
C LEU A 77 -1.09 -10.31 1.37
N PRO A 78 -2.38 -10.65 1.56
CA PRO A 78 -3.46 -10.01 0.83
C PRO A 78 -3.59 -8.55 1.25
N ALA A 79 -3.82 -7.66 0.28
CA ALA A 79 -4.07 -6.25 0.53
C ALA A 79 -5.18 -5.73 -0.38
N THR A 80 -6.07 -4.91 0.18
CA THR A 80 -7.18 -4.25 -0.52
C THR A 80 -7.01 -2.75 -0.41
N ALA A 81 -7.00 -2.05 -1.55
CA ALA A 81 -7.00 -0.59 -1.58
C ALA A 81 -8.44 -0.07 -1.56
N ILE A 82 -8.70 0.91 -0.72
CA ILE A 82 -10.01 1.57 -0.61
C ILE A 82 -9.86 3.09 -0.65
N PRO A 83 -10.82 3.83 -1.25
CA PRO A 83 -10.90 5.28 -1.09
C PRO A 83 -11.34 5.61 0.33
N ILE A 84 -10.80 6.71 0.90
CA ILE A 84 -11.19 7.17 2.23
C ILE A 84 -11.58 8.64 2.27
N ASP A 85 -10.97 9.47 1.43
CA ASP A 85 -11.21 10.92 1.44
C ASP A 85 -10.63 11.58 0.18
N ARG A 86 -10.62 12.93 0.20
CA ARG A 86 -9.97 13.77 -0.81
C ARG A 86 -9.10 14.83 -0.14
N THR A 87 -8.06 15.25 -0.84
CA THR A 87 -7.28 16.45 -0.44
C THR A 87 -8.14 17.70 -0.50
N GLY A 88 -7.65 18.79 0.08
CA GLY A 88 -8.30 20.11 -0.03
C GLY A 88 -8.53 20.57 -1.48
N ASP A 89 -7.70 20.12 -2.42
CA ASP A 89 -7.79 20.39 -3.87
C ASP A 89 -8.68 19.35 -4.60
N GLY A 90 -9.29 18.42 -3.89
CA GLY A 90 -10.22 17.42 -4.44
C GLY A 90 -9.58 16.15 -5.01
N LEU A 91 -8.27 15.95 -4.87
CA LEU A 91 -7.60 14.71 -5.30
C LEU A 91 -7.99 13.52 -4.40
N PRO A 92 -8.31 12.35 -4.95
CA PRO A 92 -8.70 11.19 -4.15
C PRO A 92 -7.54 10.67 -3.30
N ILE A 93 -7.84 10.28 -2.07
CA ILE A 93 -6.92 9.62 -1.14
C ILE A 93 -7.44 8.23 -0.83
N GLY A 94 -6.56 7.26 -0.78
CA GLY A 94 -6.86 5.89 -0.40
C GLY A 94 -5.90 5.34 0.64
N VAL A 95 -6.31 4.25 1.27
CA VAL A 95 -5.48 3.43 2.15
C VAL A 95 -5.47 1.99 1.68
N GLN A 96 -4.49 1.21 2.11
CA GLN A 96 -4.49 -0.22 1.97
C GLN A 96 -4.84 -0.91 3.29
N LEU A 97 -5.63 -1.96 3.16
CA LEU A 97 -6.02 -2.85 4.23
C LEU A 97 -5.25 -4.15 4.03
N ILE A 98 -4.32 -4.47 4.92
CA ILE A 98 -3.51 -5.68 4.84
C ILE A 98 -4.12 -6.71 5.77
N GLY A 99 -4.39 -7.92 5.25
CA GLY A 99 -4.95 -9.04 6.00
C GLY A 99 -3.95 -10.17 6.25
N PRO A 100 -4.33 -11.19 7.05
CA PRO A 100 -3.53 -12.37 7.30
C PRO A 100 -3.23 -13.17 6.02
N TYR A 101 -2.16 -13.94 6.05
CA TYR A 101 -1.74 -14.75 4.90
C TYR A 101 -2.80 -15.75 4.46
N LEU A 102 -3.17 -15.73 3.18
CA LEU A 102 -4.24 -16.51 2.54
C LEU A 102 -5.67 -16.21 3.05
N GLU A 103 -5.87 -15.11 3.77
CA GLU A 103 -7.18 -14.68 4.23
C GLU A 103 -7.69 -13.46 3.45
N ASP A 104 -7.73 -13.54 2.13
CA ASP A 104 -8.12 -12.43 1.23
C ASP A 104 -9.50 -11.85 1.55
N ARG A 105 -10.39 -12.68 2.12
CA ARG A 105 -11.74 -12.23 2.51
C ARG A 105 -11.75 -11.28 3.70
N THR A 106 -10.76 -11.35 4.58
CA THR A 106 -10.69 -10.52 5.79
C THR A 106 -10.56 -9.03 5.43
N PRO A 107 -9.57 -8.57 4.66
CA PRO A 107 -9.48 -7.16 4.26
C PRO A 107 -10.65 -6.73 3.35
N LEU A 108 -11.21 -7.62 2.51
CA LEU A 108 -12.39 -7.31 1.71
C LEU A 108 -13.64 -7.11 2.56
N THR A 109 -13.83 -7.91 3.61
CA THR A 109 -14.95 -7.75 4.54
C THR A 109 -14.82 -6.44 5.33
N PHE A 110 -13.62 -6.12 5.79
CA PHE A 110 -13.35 -4.86 6.46
C PHE A 110 -13.60 -3.66 5.53
N ALA A 111 -13.18 -3.75 4.26
CA ALA A 111 -13.45 -2.74 3.24
C ALA A 111 -14.97 -2.43 3.11
N LYS A 112 -15.80 -3.48 3.08
CA LYS A 112 -17.28 -3.32 3.05
C LYS A 112 -17.84 -2.64 4.29
N LEU A 113 -17.25 -2.89 5.46
CA LEU A 113 -17.67 -2.20 6.70
C LEU A 113 -17.32 -0.71 6.62
N VAL A 114 -16.11 -0.37 6.16
CA VAL A 114 -15.69 1.02 5.97
C VAL A 114 -16.59 1.73 4.95
N GLU A 115 -16.87 1.10 3.80
CA GLU A 115 -17.76 1.64 2.78
C GLU A 115 -19.15 1.94 3.32
N ARG A 116 -19.71 1.05 4.14
CA ARG A 116 -21.03 1.22 4.76
C ARG A 116 -21.08 2.39 5.74
N GLU A 117 -20.03 2.61 6.52
CA GLU A 117 -19.98 3.63 7.57
C GLU A 117 -19.55 5.03 7.07
N PHE A 118 -18.64 5.07 6.13
CA PHE A 118 -17.98 6.30 5.68
C PHE A 118 -18.24 6.64 4.20
N GLY A 119 -18.97 5.80 3.48
CA GLY A 119 -19.14 5.91 2.04
C GLY A 119 -18.03 5.22 1.27
N GLY A 120 -18.28 4.98 -0.02
CA GLY A 120 -17.40 4.22 -0.90
C GLY A 120 -16.85 5.04 -2.06
N PHE A 121 -16.63 4.35 -3.17
CA PHE A 121 -16.13 4.97 -4.38
C PHE A 121 -17.09 6.03 -4.93
N VAL A 122 -16.53 7.21 -5.18
CA VAL A 122 -17.22 8.31 -5.87
C VAL A 122 -16.58 8.48 -7.25
N PRO A 123 -17.32 8.33 -8.35
CA PRO A 123 -16.75 8.50 -9.68
C PRO A 123 -16.22 9.91 -9.90
N PRO A 124 -15.17 10.08 -10.74
CA PRO A 124 -14.68 11.39 -11.10
C PRO A 124 -15.76 12.23 -11.82
N PRO A 125 -15.71 13.58 -11.74
CA PRO A 125 -16.60 14.44 -12.52
C PRO A 125 -16.56 14.07 -14.01
N GLY A 126 -17.75 13.96 -14.65
CA GLY A 126 -17.89 13.57 -16.05
C GLY A 126 -17.93 12.05 -16.32
N PHE A 127 -17.75 11.21 -15.30
CA PHE A 127 -17.84 9.74 -15.38
C PHE A 127 -18.94 9.14 -14.49
N ALA A 128 -19.74 9.98 -13.86
CA ALA A 128 -20.96 9.56 -13.18
C ALA A 128 -21.99 9.23 -14.28
N GLY A 129 -22.21 7.91 -14.53
CA GLY A 129 -23.25 7.41 -15.43
C GLY A 129 -24.64 7.57 -14.85
#